data_4500679d7a3ffdf7f53c32af2e3f0798
#
_entry.id   4500679d7a3ffdf7f53c32af2e3f0798
#
_cell.length_a   1.000
_cell.length_b   1.000
_cell.length_c   1.000
_cell.angle_alpha   90.00
_cell.angle_beta   90.00
_cell.angle_gamma   90.00
#
_symmetry.space_group_name_H-M   'P 1'
#
loop_
_entity.id
_entity.type
_entity.pdbx_description
1 polymer ?
#
loop_
_entity_poly.entity_id
_entity_poly.type
_entity_poly.pdbx_seq_one_letter_code
_entity_poly.pdbx_strand_id
1 'polypeptide(L)'
;MNDIRIALINDHPLVLEGLRALLRPHASVEVVELDAVTDTAQQVDLALLDIYSQSDPLPEAIRRRVMNPQIGKVVVYAWQMDERMVNDALGAGADGVVSKKLAAPDLVDSLVRLAKGEKVVSQQGQIDAGEADDLASSHLGKGRNWPGRDAGLSMREAEMITLICRGLSNEQISDQLYLSPNSVKSYIRAAYQKIGASSRSQAVIWGIDHGLRPEPARRQV
;
A
#
# COMPACT_ATOMS: atom_id res chain seq x y z
N MET A 1 16.34 -23.21 12.55
CA MET A 1 15.81 -22.64 11.29
C MET A 1 16.12 -21.17 11.38
N ASN A 2 16.82 -20.60 10.40
CA ASN A 2 17.04 -19.15 10.43
C ASN A 2 15.70 -18.48 10.14
N ASP A 3 15.34 -17.51 10.97
CA ASP A 3 14.15 -16.70 10.75
C ASP A 3 14.36 -15.86 9.47
N ILE A 4 13.32 -15.74 8.66
CA ILE A 4 13.37 -14.95 7.43
C ILE A 4 13.36 -13.48 7.79
N ARG A 5 14.40 -12.76 7.39
CA ARG A 5 14.57 -11.34 7.67
C ARG A 5 13.80 -10.49 6.64
N ILE A 6 12.87 -9.69 7.14
CA ILE A 6 11.95 -8.91 6.30
C ILE A 6 12.14 -7.42 6.54
N ALA A 7 12.29 -6.65 5.43
CA ALA A 7 12.08 -5.21 5.43
C ALA A 7 10.64 -4.90 5.03
N LEU A 8 9.96 -4.06 5.79
CA LEU A 8 8.64 -3.53 5.45
C LEU A 8 8.80 -2.12 4.86
N ILE A 9 8.33 -1.92 3.64
CA ILE A 9 8.47 -0.65 2.92
C ILE A 9 7.10 -0.02 2.74
N ASN A 10 6.85 1.06 3.49
CA ASN A 10 5.63 1.85 3.44
C ASN A 10 5.92 3.26 4.00
N ASP A 11 5.36 4.32 3.42
CA ASP A 11 5.52 5.71 3.89
C ASP A 11 4.67 6.06 5.13
N HIS A 12 3.80 5.14 5.57
CA HIS A 12 2.96 5.34 6.75
C HIS A 12 3.48 4.55 7.96
N PRO A 13 4.11 5.19 8.95
CA PRO A 13 4.68 4.51 10.12
C PRO A 13 3.69 3.61 10.85
N LEU A 14 2.41 4.01 10.87
CA LEU A 14 1.36 3.25 11.53
C LEU A 14 1.05 1.92 10.82
N VAL A 15 1.12 1.90 9.48
CA VAL A 15 0.95 0.67 8.68
C VAL A 15 2.12 -0.26 8.94
N LEU A 16 3.33 0.26 9.00
CA LEU A 16 4.55 -0.49 9.32
C LEU A 16 4.44 -1.14 10.70
N GLU A 17 4.07 -0.39 11.73
CA GLU A 17 3.91 -0.91 13.09
C GLU A 17 2.76 -1.92 13.19
N GLY A 18 1.65 -1.69 12.47
CA GLY A 18 0.54 -2.64 12.40
C GLY A 18 0.95 -3.98 11.77
N LEU A 19 1.68 -3.94 10.65
CA LEU A 19 2.15 -5.13 9.95
C LEU A 19 3.24 -5.85 10.77
N ARG A 20 4.14 -5.10 11.41
CA ARG A 20 5.11 -5.65 12.36
C ARG A 20 4.43 -6.37 13.52
N ALA A 21 3.40 -5.78 14.11
CA ALA A 21 2.64 -6.39 15.18
C ALA A 21 1.90 -7.67 14.72
N LEU A 22 1.41 -7.67 13.47
CA LEU A 22 0.77 -8.84 12.85
C LEU A 22 1.76 -10.01 12.65
N LEU A 23 2.99 -9.72 12.23
CA LEU A 23 4.01 -10.72 11.94
C LEU A 23 4.76 -11.21 13.19
N ARG A 24 4.85 -10.39 14.23
CA ARG A 24 5.59 -10.67 15.47
C ARG A 24 5.30 -12.03 16.15
N PRO A 25 4.04 -12.55 16.19
CA PRO A 25 3.76 -13.86 16.80
C PRO A 25 4.33 -15.05 16.03
N HIS A 26 4.82 -14.85 14.81
CA HIS A 26 5.25 -15.92 13.91
C HIS A 26 6.78 -16.04 13.91
N ALA A 27 7.32 -17.06 14.60
CA ALA A 27 8.75 -17.28 14.77
C ALA A 27 9.53 -17.58 13.48
N SER A 28 8.86 -17.80 12.35
CA SER A 28 9.50 -18.05 11.04
C SER A 28 9.92 -16.77 10.31
N VAL A 29 9.49 -15.60 10.78
CA VAL A 29 9.75 -14.30 10.16
C VAL A 29 10.20 -13.28 11.21
N GLU A 30 11.20 -12.48 10.87
CA GLU A 30 11.70 -11.38 11.68
C GLU A 30 11.63 -10.07 10.89
N VAL A 31 10.92 -9.08 11.40
CA VAL A 31 10.91 -7.74 10.82
C VAL A 31 12.11 -6.97 11.36
N VAL A 32 13.12 -6.79 10.52
CA VAL A 32 14.41 -6.18 10.90
C VAL A 32 14.49 -4.71 10.51
N GLU A 33 13.70 -4.28 9.53
CA GLU A 33 13.71 -2.90 9.06
C GLU A 33 12.29 -2.41 8.73
N LEU A 34 12.03 -1.17 9.15
CA LEU A 34 10.81 -0.44 8.83
C LEU A 34 11.23 0.82 8.09
N ASP A 35 11.10 0.83 6.76
CA ASP A 35 11.53 1.98 5.99
C ASP A 35 10.36 2.66 5.27
N ALA A 36 10.34 3.98 5.41
CA ALA A 36 9.33 4.80 4.77
C ALA A 36 9.77 5.33 3.39
N VAL A 37 11.06 5.57 3.15
CA VAL A 37 11.49 6.38 1.99
C VAL A 37 12.86 5.98 1.42
N THR A 38 13.77 5.40 2.20
CA THR A 38 15.16 5.17 1.81
C THR A 38 15.44 3.72 1.46
N ASP A 39 16.57 3.49 0.79
CA ASP A 39 17.00 2.14 0.45
C ASP A 39 17.34 1.36 1.72
N THR A 40 16.88 0.11 1.78
CA THR A 40 17.15 -0.83 2.86
C THR A 40 18.66 -0.87 3.15
N ALA A 41 19.04 -0.54 4.39
CA ALA A 41 20.43 -0.45 4.81
C ALA A 41 20.99 -1.78 5.34
N GLN A 42 20.10 -2.69 5.74
CA GLN A 42 20.46 -4.03 6.24
C GLN A 42 20.19 -5.10 5.20
N GLN A 43 20.99 -6.16 5.20
CA GLN A 43 20.70 -7.31 4.36
C GLN A 43 19.42 -8.01 4.84
N VAL A 44 18.48 -8.20 3.92
CA VAL A 44 17.19 -8.85 4.18
C VAL A 44 16.91 -9.93 3.14
N ASP A 45 16.19 -10.98 3.57
CA ASP A 45 15.76 -12.04 2.65
C ASP A 45 14.61 -11.56 1.76
N LEU A 46 13.71 -10.73 2.33
CA LEU A 46 12.55 -10.20 1.65
C LEU A 46 12.35 -8.70 1.93
N ALA A 47 12.01 -7.94 0.89
CA ALA A 47 11.40 -6.62 1.02
C ALA A 47 9.92 -6.70 0.66
N LEU A 48 9.03 -6.41 1.61
CA LEU A 48 7.59 -6.37 1.41
C LEU A 48 7.18 -4.93 1.08
N LEU A 49 6.88 -4.68 -0.18
CA LEU A 49 6.60 -3.37 -0.75
C LEU A 49 5.10 -3.09 -0.78
N ASP A 50 4.65 -2.11 0.01
CA ASP A 50 3.29 -1.60 -0.07
C ASP A 50 3.15 -0.64 -1.25
N ILE A 51 2.30 -0.98 -2.21
CA ILE A 51 2.15 -0.19 -3.44
C ILE A 51 1.38 1.12 -3.26
N TYR A 52 0.63 1.27 -2.17
CA TYR A 52 -0.25 2.44 -1.97
C TYR A 52 0.47 3.65 -1.39
N SER A 53 1.70 3.48 -0.99
CA SER A 53 2.49 4.51 -0.31
C SER A 53 3.62 5.08 -1.15
N GLN A 54 3.79 4.62 -2.38
CA GLN A 54 4.93 5.03 -3.19
C GLN A 54 4.61 6.28 -4.01
N SER A 55 5.52 7.24 -4.00
CA SER A 55 5.48 8.42 -4.87
C SER A 55 5.84 8.08 -6.32
N ASP A 56 6.57 6.99 -6.53
CA ASP A 56 6.98 6.52 -7.85
C ASP A 56 5.95 5.54 -8.44
N PRO A 57 5.87 5.42 -9.77
CA PRO A 57 5.14 4.35 -10.42
C PRO A 57 5.63 2.97 -9.96
N LEU A 58 4.70 2.00 -9.80
CA LEU A 58 5.01 0.68 -9.27
C LEU A 58 6.20 -0.01 -9.94
N PRO A 59 6.32 -0.04 -11.28
CA PRO A 59 7.46 -0.70 -11.93
C PRO A 59 8.81 -0.08 -11.56
N GLU A 60 8.87 1.24 -11.37
CA GLU A 60 10.09 1.96 -10.99
C GLU A 60 10.44 1.71 -9.51
N ALA A 61 9.43 1.73 -8.65
CA ALA A 61 9.59 1.40 -7.24
C ALA A 61 10.12 -0.02 -7.04
N ILE A 62 9.65 -0.98 -7.81
CA ILE A 62 10.14 -2.37 -7.80
C ILE A 62 11.57 -2.44 -8.32
N ARG A 63 11.86 -1.89 -9.52
CA ARG A 63 13.21 -1.96 -10.12
C ARG A 63 14.27 -1.40 -9.21
N ARG A 64 13.99 -0.29 -8.51
CA ARG A 64 14.92 0.29 -7.54
C ARG A 64 15.30 -0.71 -6.46
N ARG A 65 14.32 -1.45 -5.91
CA ARG A 65 14.55 -2.44 -4.85
C ARG A 65 15.22 -3.71 -5.36
N VAL A 66 14.87 -4.15 -6.55
CA VAL A 66 15.54 -5.28 -7.23
C VAL A 66 17.02 -4.98 -7.48
N MET A 67 17.38 -3.73 -7.75
CA MET A 67 18.77 -3.31 -7.93
C MET A 67 19.55 -3.11 -6.62
N ASN A 68 18.89 -3.13 -5.46
CA ASN A 68 19.54 -3.00 -4.18
C ASN A 68 20.16 -4.35 -3.74
N PRO A 69 21.50 -4.45 -3.61
CA PRO A 69 22.15 -5.71 -3.25
C PRO A 69 21.86 -6.20 -1.82
N GLN A 70 21.27 -5.36 -0.98
CA GLN A 70 20.86 -5.73 0.38
C GLN A 70 19.51 -6.48 0.40
N ILE A 71 18.77 -6.49 -0.70
CA ILE A 71 17.45 -7.11 -0.80
C ILE A 71 17.57 -8.42 -1.59
N GLY A 72 17.24 -9.53 -0.95
CA GLY A 72 17.23 -10.84 -1.59
C GLY A 72 16.07 -11.02 -2.56
N LYS A 73 14.86 -10.67 -2.12
CA LYS A 73 13.61 -10.83 -2.86
C LYS A 73 12.71 -9.61 -2.70
N VAL A 74 12.00 -9.21 -3.76
CA VAL A 74 11.03 -8.12 -3.73
C VAL A 74 9.62 -8.67 -3.88
N VAL A 75 8.78 -8.41 -2.89
CA VAL A 75 7.39 -8.88 -2.83
C VAL A 75 6.45 -7.69 -2.76
N VAL A 76 5.49 -7.65 -3.68
CA VAL A 76 4.45 -6.61 -3.70
C VAL A 76 3.30 -7.00 -2.79
N TYR A 77 2.85 -6.07 -1.96
CA TYR A 77 1.75 -6.24 -1.00
C TYR A 77 0.59 -5.31 -1.35
N ALA A 78 -0.50 -5.87 -1.86
CA ALA A 78 -1.58 -5.12 -2.50
C ALA A 78 -2.99 -5.51 -2.03
N TRP A 79 -3.92 -4.56 -2.05
CA TRP A 79 -5.35 -4.82 -1.78
C TRP A 79 -6.06 -5.45 -2.99
N GLN A 80 -5.78 -4.93 -4.16
CA GLN A 80 -6.34 -5.41 -5.42
C GLN A 80 -5.21 -5.95 -6.28
N MET A 81 -5.46 -7.08 -6.89
CA MET A 81 -4.50 -7.83 -7.69
C MET A 81 -5.17 -8.20 -9.01
N ASP A 82 -5.35 -7.19 -9.88
CA ASP A 82 -5.77 -7.49 -11.24
C ASP A 82 -4.60 -8.04 -12.06
N GLU A 83 -4.91 -8.67 -13.18
CA GLU A 83 -3.93 -9.33 -14.02
C GLU A 83 -2.87 -8.34 -14.54
N ARG A 84 -3.28 -7.11 -14.85
CA ARG A 84 -2.37 -6.05 -15.31
C ARG A 84 -1.35 -5.71 -14.24
N MET A 85 -1.80 -5.43 -13.01
CA MET A 85 -0.92 -5.07 -11.89
C MET A 85 0.06 -6.20 -11.56
N VAL A 86 -0.42 -7.45 -11.55
CA VAL A 86 0.44 -8.63 -11.32
C VAL A 86 1.50 -8.74 -12.41
N ASN A 87 1.10 -8.60 -13.68
CA ASN A 87 2.03 -8.66 -14.82
C ASN A 87 3.04 -7.52 -14.79
N ASP A 88 2.62 -6.29 -14.47
CA ASP A 88 3.50 -5.12 -14.33
C ASP A 88 4.51 -5.33 -13.20
N ALA A 89 4.06 -5.87 -12.05
CA ALA A 89 4.93 -6.15 -10.91
C ALA A 89 5.97 -7.23 -11.22
N LEU A 90 5.54 -8.36 -11.77
CA LEU A 90 6.44 -9.46 -12.13
C LEU A 90 7.38 -9.06 -13.28
N GLY A 91 6.89 -8.31 -14.27
CA GLY A 91 7.68 -7.76 -15.37
C GLY A 91 8.71 -6.73 -14.92
N ALA A 92 8.49 -6.04 -13.81
CA ALA A 92 9.45 -5.14 -13.19
C ALA A 92 10.51 -5.86 -12.34
N GLY A 93 10.36 -7.17 -12.12
CA GLY A 93 11.31 -8.01 -11.41
C GLY A 93 10.87 -8.39 -9.98
N ALA A 94 9.61 -8.18 -9.60
CA ALA A 94 9.11 -8.71 -8.34
C ALA A 94 9.15 -10.24 -8.33
N ASP A 95 9.49 -10.82 -7.18
CA ASP A 95 9.51 -12.28 -6.98
C ASP A 95 8.11 -12.83 -6.68
N GLY A 96 7.20 -11.96 -6.22
CA GLY A 96 5.83 -12.34 -5.99
C GLY A 96 4.91 -11.16 -5.67
N VAL A 97 3.61 -11.48 -5.63
CA VAL A 97 2.56 -10.52 -5.28
C VAL A 97 1.64 -11.19 -4.26
N VAL A 98 1.43 -10.55 -3.12
CA VAL A 98 0.60 -11.08 -2.04
C VAL A 98 -0.50 -10.10 -1.66
N SER A 99 -1.68 -10.64 -1.41
CA SER A 99 -2.86 -9.86 -1.07
C SER A 99 -2.84 -9.39 0.38
N LYS A 100 -3.23 -8.14 0.62
CA LYS A 100 -3.49 -7.59 1.95
C LYS A 100 -4.73 -8.19 2.64
N LYS A 101 -5.51 -8.98 1.90
CA LYS A 101 -6.69 -9.70 2.41
C LYS A 101 -6.33 -11.03 3.05
N LEU A 102 -5.08 -11.49 2.94
CA LEU A 102 -4.64 -12.72 3.57
C LEU A 102 -4.67 -12.60 5.09
N ALA A 103 -5.11 -13.68 5.75
CA ALA A 103 -4.91 -13.85 7.18
C ALA A 103 -3.40 -13.95 7.50
N ALA A 104 -3.00 -13.61 8.72
CA ALA A 104 -1.58 -13.60 9.10
C ALA A 104 -0.85 -14.93 8.84
N PRO A 105 -1.43 -16.12 9.14
CA PRO A 105 -0.80 -17.39 8.84
C PRO A 105 -0.55 -17.61 7.33
N ASP A 106 -1.51 -17.25 6.48
CA ASP A 106 -1.42 -17.42 5.02
C ASP A 106 -0.42 -16.43 4.42
N LEU A 107 -0.36 -15.20 4.96
CA LEU A 107 0.66 -14.23 4.60
C LEU A 107 2.06 -14.76 4.94
N VAL A 108 2.27 -15.27 6.16
CA VAL A 108 3.54 -15.83 6.59
C VAL A 108 3.95 -17.03 5.75
N ASP A 109 3.03 -17.96 5.46
CA ASP A 109 3.31 -19.10 4.57
C ASP A 109 3.77 -18.62 3.18
N SER A 110 3.07 -17.63 2.62
CA SER A 110 3.45 -17.04 1.32
C SER A 110 4.86 -16.43 1.36
N LEU A 111 5.21 -15.70 2.43
CA LEU A 111 6.54 -15.11 2.60
C LEU A 111 7.63 -16.17 2.77
N VAL A 112 7.34 -17.25 3.51
CA VAL A 112 8.28 -18.38 3.67
C VAL A 112 8.55 -19.07 2.33
N ARG A 113 7.54 -19.30 1.52
CA ARG A 113 7.68 -19.90 0.19
C ARG A 113 8.46 -18.99 -0.76
N LEU A 114 8.18 -17.70 -0.74
CA LEU A 114 8.93 -16.71 -1.53
C LEU A 114 10.41 -16.66 -1.15
N ALA A 115 10.73 -16.69 0.14
CA ALA A 115 12.12 -16.71 0.61
C ALA A 115 12.87 -17.97 0.15
N LYS A 116 12.18 -19.12 -0.01
CA LYS A 116 12.74 -20.35 -0.59
C LYS A 116 12.90 -20.32 -2.11
N GLY A 117 12.50 -19.22 -2.76
CA GLY A 117 12.64 -19.04 -4.20
C GLY A 117 11.42 -19.49 -5.02
N GLU A 118 10.30 -19.85 -4.37
CA GLU A 118 9.07 -20.10 -5.08
C GLU A 118 8.48 -18.77 -5.58
N LYS A 119 7.89 -18.76 -6.77
CA LYS A 119 7.08 -17.62 -7.21
C LYS A 119 5.68 -17.76 -6.65
N VAL A 120 5.22 -16.75 -5.92
CA VAL A 120 3.91 -16.76 -5.29
C VAL A 120 3.09 -15.57 -5.79
N VAL A 121 1.91 -15.86 -6.32
CA VAL A 121 0.84 -14.89 -6.53
C VAL A 121 -0.35 -15.40 -5.72
N SER A 122 -0.51 -14.87 -4.51
CA SER A 122 -1.56 -15.35 -3.62
C SER A 122 -2.75 -14.41 -3.63
N GLN A 123 -3.87 -14.91 -4.13
CA GLN A 123 -5.19 -14.28 -4.05
C GLN A 123 -6.04 -15.09 -3.08
N GLN A 124 -6.69 -14.42 -2.13
CA GLN A 124 -7.81 -15.03 -1.43
C GLN A 124 -9.08 -14.79 -2.25
N GLY A 125 -9.97 -15.79 -2.26
CA GLY A 125 -11.19 -15.83 -3.08
C GLY A 125 -11.96 -14.51 -3.07
N GLN A 126 -12.65 -14.24 -4.17
CA GLN A 126 -13.45 -13.04 -4.42
C GLN A 126 -14.32 -12.67 -3.21
N ILE A 127 -13.93 -11.61 -2.52
CA ILE A 127 -14.81 -10.88 -1.63
C ILE A 127 -15.26 -9.64 -2.43
N ASP A 128 -16.56 -9.44 -2.54
CA ASP A 128 -17.13 -8.29 -3.25
C ASP A 128 -16.59 -6.96 -2.71
N ALA A 129 -16.40 -5.99 -3.59
CA ALA A 129 -15.73 -4.71 -3.29
C ALA A 129 -16.39 -3.89 -2.14
N GLY A 130 -17.62 -4.23 -1.73
CA GLY A 130 -18.31 -3.62 -0.61
C GLY A 130 -17.88 -4.13 0.78
N GLU A 131 -17.46 -5.40 0.89
CA GLU A 131 -17.05 -5.98 2.17
C GLU A 131 -15.58 -5.70 2.53
N ALA A 132 -14.76 -5.37 1.53
CA ALA A 132 -13.33 -5.06 1.75
C ALA A 132 -13.12 -3.77 2.57
N ASP A 133 -14.01 -2.80 2.47
CA ASP A 133 -13.93 -1.52 3.20
C ASP A 133 -14.33 -1.70 4.68
N ASP A 134 -15.29 -2.58 4.98
CA ASP A 134 -15.72 -2.91 6.35
C ASP A 134 -14.68 -3.78 7.08
N LEU A 135 -14.02 -4.71 6.39
CA LEU A 135 -12.97 -5.56 6.98
C LEU A 135 -11.68 -4.78 7.26
N ALA A 136 -11.28 -3.86 6.37
CA ALA A 136 -10.17 -2.95 6.61
C ALA A 136 -10.43 -2.03 7.81
N SER A 137 -11.70 -1.61 7.99
CA SER A 137 -12.13 -0.79 9.13
C SER A 137 -12.26 -1.57 10.44
N SER A 138 -12.58 -2.87 10.39
CA SER A 138 -12.84 -3.70 11.59
C SER A 138 -11.57 -4.34 12.19
N HIS A 139 -10.55 -4.64 11.38
CA HIS A 139 -9.30 -5.25 11.85
C HIS A 139 -8.23 -4.23 12.28
N LEU A 140 -8.41 -2.97 11.94
CA LEU A 140 -7.56 -1.89 12.36
C LEU A 140 -8.17 -1.24 13.61
N GLY A 141 -7.78 -1.73 14.78
CA GLY A 141 -8.29 -1.36 16.10
C GLY A 141 -8.71 0.11 16.29
N LYS A 142 -9.71 0.31 17.13
CA LYS A 142 -10.25 1.61 17.59
C LYS A 142 -9.11 2.50 18.12
N GLY A 143 -8.43 3.27 17.27
CA GLY A 143 -7.34 4.16 17.70
C GLY A 143 -6.57 4.84 16.58
N ARG A 144 -6.89 4.59 15.33
CA ARG A 144 -6.15 5.19 14.21
C ARG A 144 -6.74 6.53 13.80
N ASN A 145 -5.88 7.54 13.76
CA ASN A 145 -6.21 8.87 13.27
C ASN A 145 -5.61 9.04 11.87
N TRP A 146 -6.43 9.18 10.83
CA TRP A 146 -6.01 9.62 9.49
C TRP A 146 -6.71 10.94 9.17
N PRO A 147 -6.11 11.79 8.33
CA PRO A 147 -6.73 13.06 7.95
C PRO A 147 -8.13 12.84 7.35
N GLY A 148 -9.14 13.51 7.93
CA GLY A 148 -10.52 13.40 7.50
C GLY A 148 -11.35 12.28 8.12
N ARG A 149 -10.81 11.50 9.06
CA ARG A 149 -11.58 10.52 9.82
C ARG A 149 -12.75 11.15 10.59
N ASP A 150 -12.51 12.31 11.17
CA ASP A 150 -13.54 13.04 11.93
C ASP A 150 -14.68 13.55 11.02
N ALA A 151 -14.42 13.70 9.72
CA ALA A 151 -15.41 13.98 8.69
C ALA A 151 -16.06 12.71 8.14
N GLY A 152 -15.76 11.52 8.69
CA GLY A 152 -16.33 10.24 8.30
C GLY A 152 -15.71 9.63 7.05
N LEU A 153 -14.55 10.14 6.57
CA LEU A 153 -13.85 9.51 5.46
C LEU A 153 -13.32 8.13 5.84
N SER A 154 -13.55 7.14 5.01
CA SER A 154 -12.77 5.91 5.05
C SER A 154 -11.32 6.18 4.65
N MET A 155 -10.41 5.26 4.94
CA MET A 155 -8.99 5.40 4.57
C MET A 155 -8.83 5.55 3.05
N ARG A 156 -9.62 4.82 2.25
CA ARG A 156 -9.63 4.91 0.79
C ARG A 156 -10.13 6.26 0.27
N GLU A 157 -11.18 6.78 0.88
CA GLU A 157 -11.70 8.10 0.51
C GLU A 157 -10.70 9.22 0.86
N ALA A 158 -10.04 9.12 2.02
CA ALA A 158 -8.97 10.04 2.40
C ALA A 158 -7.76 9.96 1.43
N GLU A 159 -7.42 8.77 0.96
CA GLU A 159 -6.40 8.55 -0.07
C GLU A 159 -6.78 9.22 -1.39
N MET A 160 -8.05 9.09 -1.84
CA MET A 160 -8.54 9.79 -3.04
C MET A 160 -8.37 11.30 -2.90
N ILE A 161 -8.77 11.88 -1.75
CA ILE A 161 -8.62 13.33 -1.52
C ILE A 161 -7.15 13.73 -1.50
N THR A 162 -6.26 12.91 -0.92
CA THR A 162 -4.81 13.16 -0.92
C THR A 162 -4.26 13.25 -2.35
N LEU A 163 -4.60 12.29 -3.20
CA LEU A 163 -4.13 12.26 -4.58
C LEU A 163 -4.72 13.41 -5.42
N ILE A 164 -5.97 13.79 -5.14
CA ILE A 164 -6.61 14.98 -5.70
C ILE A 164 -5.86 16.25 -5.30
N CYS A 165 -5.44 16.39 -4.05
CA CYS A 165 -4.63 17.51 -3.55
C CYS A 165 -3.24 17.56 -4.21
N ARG A 166 -2.69 16.42 -4.59
CA ARG A 166 -1.44 16.32 -5.37
C ARG A 166 -1.62 16.66 -6.86
N GLY A 167 -2.85 16.94 -7.30
CA GLY A 167 -3.17 17.36 -8.66
C GLY A 167 -3.42 16.22 -9.66
N LEU A 168 -3.47 14.95 -9.23
CA LEU A 168 -3.66 13.81 -10.13
C LEU A 168 -5.07 13.80 -10.73
N SER A 169 -5.17 13.50 -12.02
CA SER A 169 -6.47 13.22 -12.67
C SER A 169 -7.04 11.87 -12.21
N ASN A 170 -8.34 11.63 -12.45
CA ASN A 170 -8.94 10.34 -12.12
C ASN A 170 -8.28 9.16 -12.87
N GLU A 171 -7.80 9.38 -14.08
CA GLU A 171 -7.05 8.38 -14.84
C GLU A 171 -5.71 8.09 -14.18
N GLN A 172 -4.97 9.13 -13.80
CA GLN A 172 -3.71 8.98 -13.07
C GLN A 172 -3.90 8.27 -11.72
N ILE A 173 -4.98 8.59 -10.99
CA ILE A 173 -5.36 7.89 -9.76
C ILE A 173 -5.68 6.42 -10.06
N SER A 174 -6.45 6.16 -11.12
CA SER A 174 -6.79 4.80 -11.57
C SER A 174 -5.52 3.99 -11.87
N ASP A 175 -4.60 4.56 -12.62
CA ASP A 175 -3.34 3.93 -12.99
C ASP A 175 -2.42 3.73 -11.77
N GLN A 176 -2.30 4.73 -10.91
CA GLN A 176 -1.43 4.68 -9.73
C GLN A 176 -1.93 3.68 -8.68
N LEU A 177 -3.24 3.58 -8.49
CA LEU A 177 -3.84 2.72 -7.48
C LEU A 177 -4.29 1.36 -8.05
N TYR A 178 -4.11 1.12 -9.35
CA TYR A 178 -4.60 -0.08 -10.04
C TYR A 178 -6.09 -0.33 -9.77
N LEU A 179 -6.88 0.76 -9.80
CA LEU A 179 -8.32 0.72 -9.65
C LEU A 179 -9.00 0.91 -11.00
N SER A 180 -10.21 0.35 -11.16
CA SER A 180 -11.01 0.71 -12.32
C SER A 180 -11.40 2.20 -12.27
N PRO A 181 -11.54 2.90 -13.42
CA PRO A 181 -12.02 4.28 -13.45
C PRO A 181 -13.36 4.48 -12.75
N ASN A 182 -14.21 3.47 -12.76
CA ASN A 182 -15.50 3.48 -12.07
C ASN A 182 -15.34 3.41 -10.54
N SER A 183 -14.41 2.59 -10.05
CA SER A 183 -14.08 2.51 -8.62
C SER A 183 -13.54 3.85 -8.11
N VAL A 184 -12.60 4.46 -8.83
CA VAL A 184 -12.05 5.79 -8.49
C VAL A 184 -13.18 6.84 -8.42
N LYS A 185 -14.06 6.89 -9.44
CA LYS A 185 -15.20 7.81 -9.43
C LYS A 185 -16.14 7.58 -8.24
N SER A 186 -16.39 6.32 -7.88
CA SER A 186 -17.25 5.96 -6.75
C SER A 186 -16.66 6.42 -5.42
N TYR A 187 -15.38 6.15 -5.16
CA TYR A 187 -14.70 6.61 -3.95
C TYR A 187 -14.64 8.14 -3.86
N ILE A 188 -14.32 8.82 -4.96
CA ILE A 188 -14.29 10.29 -4.99
C ILE A 188 -15.68 10.87 -4.70
N ARG A 189 -16.75 10.29 -5.29
CA ARG A 189 -18.12 10.74 -5.06
C ARG A 189 -18.53 10.55 -3.60
N ALA A 190 -18.22 9.40 -3.00
CA ALA A 190 -18.51 9.13 -1.61
C ALA A 190 -17.71 10.08 -0.69
N ALA A 191 -16.42 10.30 -0.97
CA ALA A 191 -15.61 11.26 -0.23
C ALA A 191 -16.20 12.68 -0.29
N TYR A 192 -16.58 13.15 -1.48
CA TYR A 192 -17.19 14.49 -1.65
C TYR A 192 -18.47 14.66 -0.84
N GLN A 193 -19.32 13.64 -0.82
CA GLN A 193 -20.54 13.66 -0.01
C GLN A 193 -20.24 13.83 1.48
N LYS A 194 -19.24 13.11 1.98
CA LYS A 194 -18.87 13.13 3.41
C LYS A 194 -18.23 14.46 3.84
N ILE A 195 -17.41 15.08 2.97
CA ILE A 195 -16.74 16.35 3.26
C ILE A 195 -17.55 17.58 2.83
N GLY A 196 -18.74 17.38 2.25
CA GLY A 196 -19.59 18.48 1.78
C GLY A 196 -19.04 19.21 0.53
N ALA A 197 -18.13 18.61 -0.23
CA ALA A 197 -17.57 19.21 -1.44
C ALA A 197 -18.47 18.92 -2.65
N SER A 198 -18.76 19.94 -3.44
CA SER A 198 -19.50 19.81 -4.71
C SER A 198 -18.62 19.89 -5.95
N SER A 199 -17.33 20.19 -5.76
CA SER A 199 -16.35 20.29 -6.85
C SER A 199 -14.97 19.81 -6.41
N ARG A 200 -14.13 19.49 -7.40
CA ARG A 200 -12.74 19.09 -7.19
C ARG A 200 -11.93 20.18 -6.45
N SER A 201 -12.16 21.45 -6.80
CA SER A 201 -11.48 22.58 -6.16
C SER A 201 -11.86 22.71 -4.68
N GLN A 202 -13.12 22.47 -4.33
CA GLN A 202 -13.55 22.45 -2.93
C GLN A 202 -12.93 21.29 -2.15
N ALA A 203 -12.80 20.13 -2.78
CA ALA A 203 -12.14 18.98 -2.16
C ALA A 203 -10.65 19.24 -1.93
N VAL A 204 -9.96 19.95 -2.84
CA VAL A 204 -8.56 20.37 -2.66
C VAL A 204 -8.44 21.35 -1.48
N ILE A 205 -9.29 22.36 -1.41
CA ILE A 205 -9.29 23.34 -0.31
C ILE A 205 -9.51 22.61 1.02
N TRP A 206 -10.56 21.79 1.07
CA TRP A 206 -10.86 20.99 2.26
C TRP A 206 -9.68 20.10 2.69
N GLY A 207 -9.03 19.42 1.73
CA GLY A 207 -7.90 18.54 2.01
C GLY A 207 -6.69 19.31 2.57
N ILE A 208 -6.37 20.48 2.02
CA ILE A 208 -5.29 21.36 2.51
C ILE A 208 -5.56 21.81 3.96
N ASP A 209 -6.80 22.19 4.26
CA ASP A 209 -7.22 22.65 5.60
C ASP A 209 -7.18 21.52 6.64
N HIS A 210 -7.34 20.26 6.20
CA HIS A 210 -7.31 19.07 7.06
C HIS A 210 -5.99 18.31 7.03
N GLY A 211 -4.91 18.95 6.59
CA GLY A 211 -3.54 18.41 6.66
C GLY A 211 -3.14 17.48 5.52
N LEU A 212 -3.97 17.32 4.47
CA LEU A 212 -3.66 16.55 3.26
C LEU A 212 -2.86 17.39 2.25
N ARG A 213 -1.81 18.06 2.69
CA ARG A 213 -0.98 18.92 1.83
C ARG A 213 -0.09 18.06 0.93
N PRO A 214 0.08 18.43 -0.36
CA PRO A 214 1.16 17.86 -1.15
C PRO A 214 2.50 18.21 -0.52
N GLU A 215 3.39 17.26 -0.35
CA GLU A 215 4.77 17.57 0.02
C GLU A 215 5.38 18.48 -1.06
N PRO A 216 6.07 19.55 -0.67
CA PRO A 216 6.74 20.40 -1.65
C PRO A 216 7.76 19.55 -2.41
N ALA A 217 7.65 19.54 -3.74
CA ALA A 217 8.62 18.88 -4.60
C ALA A 217 10.02 19.37 -4.21
N ARG A 218 10.90 18.46 -3.75
CA ARG A 218 12.30 18.80 -3.50
C ARG A 218 12.88 19.28 -4.82
N ARG A 219 13.18 20.59 -4.90
CA ARG A 219 13.97 21.12 -6.00
C ARG A 219 15.31 20.39 -5.98
N GLN A 220 15.56 19.60 -7.01
CA GLN A 220 16.90 19.16 -7.33
C GLN A 220 17.71 20.44 -7.65
N VAL A 221 18.69 20.72 -6.83
CA VAL A 221 19.75 21.69 -7.09
C VAL A 221 20.94 20.92 -7.66
#